data_628a9532d19412302746069eb1fa9f33
#
_entry.id   628a9532d19412302746069eb1fa9f33
#
_cell.length_a   1.000
_cell.length_b   1.000
_cell.length_c   1.000
_cell.angle_alpha   90.00
_cell.angle_beta   90.00
_cell.angle_gamma   90.00
#
_symmetry.space_group_name_H-M   'P 1'
#
loop_
_entity.id
_entity.type
_entity.pdbx_description
1 polymer ?
#
loop_
_entity_poly.entity_id
_entity_poly.type
_entity_poly.pdbx_seq_one_letter_code
_entity_poly.pdbx_strand_id
1 'polypeptide(L)'
;MGTDYVHGYTPAETRRLSDQAGTLADLLHGGTTYPPGSRVLEAGCGVGAQTVQLVTRSPGIDLVSIDISEASLAQAKARVADQAPDATVDWRHADLHDLAGEKFDHVFVCFVLEHLPDPVAALVGLRGLLNPGGTITVIEGDHGSAFFHPRSAQAQAVIDCLVDLQASAGGDSLIGRRLQPLLEQAGYDAVQVGPRTVYADQTLPHLVDGFTRKTFIAMVESVRDRAIAAGLRTEAEWAAGIRDLEKSAGPGGTFHYTFFKGVGTT
;
A
#
# COMPACT_ATOMS: atom_id res chain seq x y z
N MET A 1 -17.48 2.67 12.87
CA MET A 1 -18.04 2.52 11.52
C MET A 1 -16.89 2.14 10.62
N GLY A 2 -16.89 0.92 10.08
CA GLY A 2 -15.81 0.49 9.19
C GLY A 2 -15.76 1.37 7.95
N THR A 3 -14.60 1.90 7.66
CA THR A 3 -14.34 2.58 6.38
C THR A 3 -14.50 1.54 5.26
N ASP A 4 -15.41 1.78 4.32
CA ASP A 4 -15.59 0.92 3.15
C ASP A 4 -14.31 0.98 2.30
N TYR A 5 -13.56 -0.12 2.28
CA TYR A 5 -12.38 -0.24 1.44
C TYR A 5 -12.75 -0.07 -0.03
N VAL A 6 -12.22 0.98 -0.67
CA VAL A 6 -12.67 1.43 -2.00
C VAL A 6 -12.54 0.35 -3.07
N HIS A 7 -11.51 -0.52 -2.98
CA HIS A 7 -11.26 -1.59 -3.95
C HIS A 7 -12.00 -2.91 -3.64
N GLY A 8 -12.63 -3.01 -2.45
CA GLY A 8 -13.31 -4.22 -1.97
C GLY A 8 -12.36 -5.37 -1.63
N TYR A 9 -12.92 -6.51 -1.20
CA TYR A 9 -12.16 -7.70 -0.78
C TYR A 9 -12.39 -8.88 -1.75
N THR A 10 -12.23 -8.62 -3.05
CA THR A 10 -12.47 -9.63 -4.10
C THR A 10 -11.22 -10.50 -4.36
N PRO A 11 -11.37 -11.72 -4.95
CA PRO A 11 -10.22 -12.51 -5.41
C PRO A 11 -9.35 -11.79 -6.44
N ALA A 12 -9.92 -10.85 -7.20
CA ALA A 12 -9.17 -10.01 -8.15
C ALA A 12 -8.26 -9.03 -7.39
N GLU A 13 -8.77 -8.39 -6.33
CA GLU A 13 -8.00 -7.50 -5.47
C GLU A 13 -6.87 -8.25 -4.74
N THR A 14 -7.16 -9.44 -4.22
CA THR A 14 -6.12 -10.30 -3.61
C THR A 14 -4.97 -10.61 -4.57
N ARG A 15 -5.27 -10.93 -5.83
CA ARG A 15 -4.24 -11.14 -6.87
C ARG A 15 -3.47 -9.87 -7.16
N ARG A 16 -4.15 -8.74 -7.31
CA ARG A 16 -3.53 -7.43 -7.55
C ARG A 16 -2.50 -7.09 -6.46
N LEU A 17 -2.89 -7.21 -5.19
CA LEU A 17 -2.00 -6.95 -4.05
C LEU A 17 -0.78 -7.89 -4.03
N SER A 18 -0.98 -9.16 -4.43
CA SER A 18 0.10 -10.12 -4.56
C SER A 18 1.08 -9.78 -5.67
N ASP A 19 0.56 -9.44 -6.86
CA ASP A 19 1.37 -9.06 -8.02
C ASP A 19 2.17 -7.78 -7.74
N GLN A 20 1.55 -6.80 -7.08
CA GLN A 20 2.20 -5.57 -6.63
C GLN A 20 3.37 -5.87 -5.68
N ALA A 21 3.12 -6.64 -4.62
CA ALA A 21 4.13 -6.95 -3.63
C ALA A 21 5.31 -7.73 -4.22
N GLY A 22 5.05 -8.72 -5.09
CA GLY A 22 6.10 -9.47 -5.76
C GLY A 22 6.91 -8.62 -6.74
N THR A 23 6.24 -7.81 -7.55
CA THR A 23 6.88 -6.95 -8.57
C THR A 23 7.72 -5.84 -7.95
N LEU A 24 7.27 -5.28 -6.83
CA LEU A 24 7.86 -4.10 -6.20
C LEU A 24 8.66 -4.40 -4.92
N ALA A 25 8.84 -5.68 -4.56
CA ALA A 25 9.45 -6.08 -3.30
C ALA A 25 10.78 -5.38 -3.01
N ASP A 26 11.71 -5.41 -3.97
CA ASP A 26 13.04 -4.80 -3.79
C ASP A 26 12.98 -3.27 -3.76
N LEU A 27 12.08 -2.67 -4.52
CA LEU A 27 11.90 -1.23 -4.53
C LEU A 27 11.35 -0.72 -3.19
N LEU A 28 10.28 -1.34 -2.69
CA LEU A 28 9.57 -0.90 -1.49
C LEU A 28 10.34 -1.26 -0.21
N HIS A 29 10.82 -2.51 -0.11
CA HIS A 29 11.52 -3.00 1.07
C HIS A 29 13.03 -2.72 1.06
N GLY A 30 13.59 -2.12 0.01
CA GLY A 30 15.01 -1.74 -0.02
C GLY A 30 15.39 -0.93 1.23
N GLY A 31 16.33 -1.47 2.05
CA GLY A 31 16.72 -0.89 3.34
C GLY A 31 15.72 -1.11 4.48
N THR A 32 14.71 -1.99 4.34
CA THR A 32 13.85 -2.43 5.45
C THR A 32 14.33 -3.81 5.91
N THR A 33 15.05 -3.83 7.02
CA THR A 33 15.46 -5.05 7.72
C THR A 33 15.46 -4.76 9.21
N TYR A 34 15.05 -5.75 9.99
CA TYR A 34 14.99 -5.67 11.44
C TYR A 34 15.93 -6.71 12.06
N PRO A 35 16.63 -6.38 13.15
CA PRO A 35 17.55 -7.32 13.81
C PRO A 35 16.82 -8.59 14.31
N PRO A 36 17.47 -9.76 14.29
CA PRO A 36 16.91 -10.96 14.91
C PRO A 36 16.59 -10.72 16.40
N GLY A 37 15.45 -11.24 16.86
CA GLY A 37 14.95 -11.03 18.21
C GLY A 37 14.21 -9.71 18.43
N SER A 38 14.19 -8.80 17.45
CA SER A 38 13.35 -7.60 17.54
C SER A 38 11.86 -7.96 17.50
N ARG A 39 11.07 -7.32 18.33
CA ARG A 39 9.63 -7.40 18.29
C ARG A 39 9.05 -6.38 17.33
N VAL A 40 8.42 -6.84 16.26
CA VAL A 40 7.94 -6.02 15.14
C VAL A 40 6.42 -6.10 15.05
N LEU A 41 5.75 -4.95 14.94
CA LEU A 41 4.33 -4.87 14.62
C LEU A 41 4.16 -4.54 13.13
N GLU A 42 3.47 -5.40 12.39
CA GLU A 42 2.90 -5.06 11.09
C GLU A 42 1.45 -4.63 11.27
N ALA A 43 1.17 -3.36 11.04
CA ALA A 43 -0.16 -2.78 11.21
C ALA A 43 -0.90 -2.74 9.86
N GLY A 44 -1.99 -3.50 9.75
CA GLY A 44 -2.75 -3.65 8.51
C GLY A 44 -2.08 -4.59 7.53
N CYS A 45 -1.88 -5.86 7.91
CA CYS A 45 -1.17 -6.83 7.08
C CYS A 45 -1.95 -7.27 5.81
N GLY A 46 -3.24 -6.95 5.73
CA GLY A 46 -4.09 -7.32 4.60
C GLY A 46 -4.01 -8.82 4.30
N VAL A 47 -3.74 -9.15 3.07
CA VAL A 47 -3.61 -10.53 2.57
C VAL A 47 -2.20 -11.13 2.75
N GLY A 48 -1.34 -10.50 3.58
CA GLY A 48 -0.01 -11.01 3.95
C GLY A 48 1.06 -10.84 2.89
N ALA A 49 0.84 -10.00 1.90
CA ALA A 49 1.79 -9.79 0.81
C ALA A 49 3.09 -9.13 1.30
N GLN A 50 2.98 -8.18 2.23
CA GLN A 50 4.14 -7.53 2.86
C GLN A 50 4.71 -8.38 4.00
N THR A 51 3.87 -9.14 4.70
CA THR A 51 4.29 -10.06 5.76
C THR A 51 5.36 -11.05 5.28
N VAL A 52 5.16 -11.65 4.09
CA VAL A 52 6.16 -12.53 3.46
C VAL A 52 7.50 -11.80 3.28
N GLN A 53 7.49 -10.54 2.84
CA GLN A 53 8.71 -9.76 2.66
C GLN A 53 9.40 -9.48 4.00
N LEU A 54 8.64 -9.16 5.05
CA LEU A 54 9.17 -8.89 6.38
C LEU A 54 9.88 -10.11 6.94
N VAL A 55 9.24 -11.28 6.97
CA VAL A 55 9.82 -12.50 7.54
C VAL A 55 11.01 -13.03 6.73
N THR A 56 10.98 -12.86 5.40
CA THR A 56 12.06 -13.32 4.51
C THR A 56 13.29 -12.42 4.62
N ARG A 57 13.10 -11.09 4.74
CA ARG A 57 14.20 -10.11 4.79
C ARG A 57 14.74 -9.89 6.19
N SER A 58 13.98 -10.28 7.21
CA SER A 58 14.32 -10.10 8.63
C SER A 58 14.15 -11.42 9.39
N PRO A 59 14.98 -12.43 9.11
CA PRO A 59 14.84 -13.74 9.75
C PRO A 59 15.07 -13.64 11.26
N GLY A 60 14.22 -14.33 12.04
CA GLY A 60 14.33 -14.38 13.50
C GLY A 60 13.71 -13.19 14.25
N ILE A 61 12.89 -12.37 13.61
CA ILE A 61 12.07 -11.39 14.31
C ILE A 61 10.87 -12.04 15.00
N ASP A 62 10.38 -11.42 16.08
CA ASP A 62 9.08 -11.71 16.72
C ASP A 62 8.03 -10.81 16.04
N LEU A 63 7.37 -11.34 14.98
CA LEU A 63 6.43 -10.57 14.18
C LEU A 63 5.00 -10.76 14.67
N VAL A 64 4.37 -9.64 15.03
CA VAL A 64 2.93 -9.53 15.28
C VAL A 64 2.29 -8.83 14.08
N SER A 65 1.38 -9.51 13.38
CA SER A 65 0.66 -8.94 12.22
C SER A 65 -0.83 -8.82 12.54
N ILE A 66 -1.35 -7.60 12.40
CA ILE A 66 -2.76 -7.31 12.69
C ILE A 66 -3.51 -6.85 11.45
N ASP A 67 -4.80 -7.18 11.39
CA ASP A 67 -5.75 -6.62 10.42
C ASP A 67 -7.16 -6.63 11.01
N ILE A 68 -8.01 -5.70 10.57
CA ILE A 68 -9.42 -5.62 10.96
C ILE A 68 -10.32 -6.59 10.19
N SER A 69 -9.79 -7.23 9.14
CA SER A 69 -10.50 -8.18 8.29
C SER A 69 -10.04 -9.61 8.59
N GLU A 70 -10.92 -10.39 9.21
CA GLU A 70 -10.67 -11.82 9.48
C GLU A 70 -10.45 -12.60 8.16
N ALA A 71 -11.16 -12.24 7.10
CA ALA A 71 -11.02 -12.86 5.78
C ALA A 71 -9.63 -12.57 5.17
N SER A 72 -9.11 -11.36 5.34
CA SER A 72 -7.75 -11.00 4.93
C SER A 72 -6.70 -11.77 5.72
N LEU A 73 -6.85 -11.87 7.04
CA LEU A 73 -5.96 -12.66 7.91
C LEU A 73 -5.91 -14.14 7.53
N ALA A 74 -7.06 -14.74 7.17
CA ALA A 74 -7.08 -16.12 6.70
C ALA A 74 -6.24 -16.32 5.43
N GLN A 75 -6.30 -15.37 4.50
CA GLN A 75 -5.49 -15.37 3.28
C GLN A 75 -4.02 -15.12 3.59
N ALA A 76 -3.72 -14.19 4.52
CA ALA A 76 -2.36 -13.90 4.95
C ALA A 76 -1.67 -15.14 5.55
N LYS A 77 -2.35 -15.85 6.45
CA LYS A 77 -1.87 -17.11 7.04
C LYS A 77 -1.55 -18.15 5.97
N ALA A 78 -2.46 -18.35 5.02
CA ALA A 78 -2.27 -19.31 3.93
C ALA A 78 -1.08 -18.93 3.04
N ARG A 79 -0.93 -17.64 2.73
CA ARG A 79 0.19 -17.12 1.92
C ARG A 79 1.54 -17.32 2.59
N VAL A 80 1.66 -16.95 3.86
CA VAL A 80 2.93 -17.12 4.60
C VAL A 80 3.26 -18.59 4.75
N ALA A 81 2.28 -19.46 5.02
CA ALA A 81 2.50 -20.91 5.07
C ALA A 81 3.00 -21.50 3.74
N ASP A 82 2.59 -20.92 2.60
CA ASP A 82 3.04 -21.33 1.26
C ASP A 82 4.43 -20.76 0.91
N GLN A 83 4.68 -19.47 1.17
CA GLN A 83 5.85 -18.74 0.65
C GLN A 83 7.00 -18.59 1.65
N ALA A 84 6.73 -18.76 2.94
CA ALA A 84 7.70 -18.69 4.02
C ALA A 84 7.34 -19.71 5.13
N PRO A 85 7.35 -21.01 4.85
CA PRO A 85 6.81 -22.05 5.74
C PRO A 85 7.52 -22.15 7.09
N ASP A 86 8.78 -21.71 7.18
CA ASP A 86 9.55 -21.73 8.42
C ASP A 86 9.32 -20.47 9.29
N ALA A 87 8.55 -19.49 8.79
CA ALA A 87 8.28 -18.27 9.54
C ALA A 87 7.18 -18.47 10.57
N THR A 88 7.38 -17.87 11.75
CA THR A 88 6.36 -17.79 12.79
C THR A 88 5.83 -16.37 12.88
N VAL A 89 4.50 -16.20 12.82
CA VAL A 89 3.84 -14.91 12.92
C VAL A 89 2.69 -15.01 13.92
N ASP A 90 2.61 -14.05 14.84
CA ASP A 90 1.48 -13.88 15.73
C ASP A 90 0.38 -13.09 15.00
N TRP A 91 -0.67 -13.77 14.58
CA TRP A 91 -1.77 -13.21 13.79
C TRP A 91 -2.90 -12.76 14.68
N ARG A 92 -3.32 -11.51 14.57
CA ARG A 92 -4.39 -10.97 15.40
C ARG A 92 -5.45 -10.24 14.57
N HIS A 93 -6.70 -10.62 14.79
CA HIS A 93 -7.84 -9.83 14.33
C HIS A 93 -8.07 -8.68 15.33
N ALA A 94 -7.56 -7.51 15.01
CA ALA A 94 -7.52 -6.37 15.93
C ALA A 94 -7.48 -5.05 15.17
N ASP A 95 -8.05 -4.02 15.79
CA ASP A 95 -7.80 -2.62 15.43
C ASP A 95 -6.51 -2.14 16.12
N LEU A 96 -5.90 -1.09 15.59
CA LEU A 96 -4.72 -0.44 16.19
C LEU A 96 -4.97 -0.02 17.65
N HIS A 97 -6.20 0.37 17.97
CA HIS A 97 -6.60 0.79 19.31
C HIS A 97 -6.65 -0.35 20.33
N ASP A 98 -6.71 -1.61 19.88
CA ASP A 98 -6.81 -2.79 20.76
C ASP A 98 -5.46 -3.22 21.35
N LEU A 99 -4.34 -2.65 20.88
CA LEU A 99 -2.97 -2.99 21.28
C LEU A 99 -2.46 -2.16 22.47
N ALA A 100 -3.33 -1.48 23.18
CA ALA A 100 -2.93 -0.60 24.30
C ALA A 100 -2.14 -1.39 25.37
N GLY A 101 -0.97 -0.86 25.73
CA GLY A 101 -0.09 -1.45 26.76
C GLY A 101 0.99 -2.41 26.23
N GLU A 102 0.93 -2.81 24.96
CA GLU A 102 2.01 -3.57 24.34
C GLU A 102 3.13 -2.66 23.84
N LYS A 103 4.35 -3.23 23.72
CA LYS A 103 5.52 -2.51 23.23
C LYS A 103 6.25 -3.30 22.16
N PHE A 104 6.73 -2.56 21.16
CA PHE A 104 7.45 -3.07 20.00
C PHE A 104 8.73 -2.27 19.77
N ASP A 105 9.74 -2.93 19.22
CA ASP A 105 10.99 -2.26 18.83
C ASP A 105 10.81 -1.55 17.49
N HIS A 106 9.98 -2.13 16.63
CA HIS A 106 9.70 -1.58 15.30
C HIS A 106 8.21 -1.70 14.95
N VAL A 107 7.71 -0.72 14.20
CA VAL A 107 6.38 -0.74 13.57
C VAL A 107 6.55 -0.62 12.06
N PHE A 108 5.84 -1.44 11.32
CA PHE A 108 5.76 -1.40 9.86
C PHE A 108 4.33 -1.17 9.41
N VAL A 109 4.15 -0.19 8.50
CA VAL A 109 2.86 0.19 7.90
C VAL A 109 3.03 0.30 6.39
N CYS A 110 2.19 -0.36 5.61
CA CYS A 110 2.27 -0.30 4.16
C CYS A 110 0.87 -0.27 3.52
N PHE A 111 0.54 0.82 2.83
CA PHE A 111 -0.74 1.04 2.16
C PHE A 111 -1.95 0.96 3.10
N VAL A 112 -1.84 1.60 4.25
CA VAL A 112 -2.87 1.63 5.30
C VAL A 112 -3.35 3.05 5.56
N LEU A 113 -2.42 4.01 5.69
CA LEU A 113 -2.77 5.38 6.08
C LEU A 113 -3.69 6.05 5.05
N GLU A 114 -3.54 5.69 3.79
CA GLU A 114 -4.37 6.19 2.69
C GLU A 114 -5.87 5.88 2.86
N HIS A 115 -6.22 4.90 3.70
CA HIS A 115 -7.60 4.49 3.98
C HIS A 115 -8.16 5.08 5.28
N LEU A 116 -7.33 5.74 6.08
CA LEU A 116 -7.73 6.24 7.40
C LEU A 116 -8.24 7.68 7.33
N PRO A 117 -9.35 8.00 8.01
CA PRO A 117 -9.87 9.36 8.05
C PRO A 117 -8.97 10.31 8.87
N ASP A 118 -8.22 9.80 9.83
CA ASP A 118 -7.25 10.54 10.63
C ASP A 118 -5.92 9.79 10.73
N PRO A 119 -5.06 9.91 9.72
CA PRO A 119 -3.76 9.24 9.71
C PRO A 119 -2.80 9.75 10.80
N VAL A 120 -2.94 11.00 11.26
CA VAL A 120 -2.11 11.52 12.34
C VAL A 120 -2.47 10.86 13.66
N ALA A 121 -3.76 10.72 13.99
CA ALA A 121 -4.19 10.03 15.20
C ALA A 121 -3.72 8.56 15.21
N ALA A 122 -3.79 7.87 14.06
CA ALA A 122 -3.27 6.51 13.93
C ALA A 122 -1.75 6.44 14.17
N LEU A 123 -0.99 7.36 13.58
CA LEU A 123 0.47 7.46 13.78
C LEU A 123 0.84 7.77 15.23
N VAL A 124 0.07 8.63 15.92
CA VAL A 124 0.24 8.91 17.37
C VAL A 124 -0.01 7.63 18.19
N GLY A 125 -1.07 6.88 17.87
CA GLY A 125 -1.36 5.59 18.50
C GLY A 125 -0.20 4.60 18.32
N LEU A 126 0.28 4.44 17.10
CA LEU A 126 1.43 3.56 16.78
C LEU A 126 2.72 4.00 17.50
N ARG A 127 2.97 5.32 17.60
CA ARG A 127 4.09 5.86 18.37
C ARG A 127 4.02 5.43 19.84
N GLY A 128 2.80 5.43 20.40
CA GLY A 128 2.54 4.97 21.77
C GLY A 128 2.87 3.50 22.02
N LEU A 129 2.94 2.67 20.97
CA LEU A 129 3.31 1.25 21.06
C LEU A 129 4.81 1.01 20.91
N LEU A 130 5.62 1.99 20.55
CA LEU A 130 7.06 1.83 20.40
C LEU A 130 7.79 1.90 21.76
N ASN A 131 8.84 1.10 21.87
CA ASN A 131 9.84 1.24 22.90
C ASN A 131 10.62 2.56 22.71
N PRO A 132 11.22 3.14 23.76
CA PRO A 132 12.12 4.29 23.58
C PRO A 132 13.25 3.95 22.60
N GLY A 133 13.44 4.83 21.60
CA GLY A 133 14.37 4.59 20.48
C GLY A 133 13.88 3.60 19.42
N GLY A 134 12.64 3.12 19.54
CA GLY A 134 12.00 2.29 18.52
C GLY A 134 11.72 3.07 17.23
N THR A 135 11.50 2.36 16.13
CA THR A 135 11.32 2.97 14.80
C THR A 135 9.98 2.62 14.18
N ILE A 136 9.46 3.54 13.38
CA ILE A 136 8.37 3.27 12.44
C ILE A 136 8.90 3.29 11.00
N THR A 137 8.44 2.37 10.17
CA THR A 137 8.57 2.41 8.71
C THR A 137 7.19 2.50 8.09
N VAL A 138 6.95 3.52 7.27
CA VAL A 138 5.69 3.73 6.56
C VAL A 138 5.95 3.77 5.06
N ILE A 139 5.14 3.06 4.28
CA ILE A 139 5.20 3.06 2.82
C ILE A 139 3.80 3.35 2.29
N GLU A 140 3.68 4.41 1.47
CA GLU A 140 2.40 4.82 0.89
C GLU A 140 2.56 5.21 -0.58
N GLY A 141 1.49 5.08 -1.35
CA GLY A 141 1.41 5.50 -2.73
C GLY A 141 1.05 6.97 -2.90
N ASP A 142 1.24 7.46 -4.12
CA ASP A 142 0.80 8.79 -4.53
C ASP A 142 0.19 8.70 -5.94
N HIS A 143 -1.13 8.53 -6.03
CA HIS A 143 -1.80 8.36 -7.31
C HIS A 143 -1.70 9.59 -8.22
N GLY A 144 -1.49 10.76 -7.65
CA GLY A 144 -1.22 12.00 -8.40
C GLY A 144 0.18 12.05 -9.02
N SER A 145 1.04 11.07 -8.76
CA SER A 145 2.36 10.95 -9.38
C SER A 145 2.37 10.04 -10.62
N ALA A 146 1.21 9.59 -11.08
CA ALA A 146 1.10 8.78 -12.29
C ALA A 146 1.32 9.65 -13.54
N PHE A 147 2.44 9.41 -14.24
CA PHE A 147 2.74 10.02 -15.54
C PHE A 147 2.88 8.92 -16.59
N PHE A 148 2.36 9.16 -17.78
CA PHE A 148 2.37 8.14 -18.82
C PHE A 148 2.45 8.73 -20.23
N HIS A 149 2.96 7.94 -21.15
CA HIS A 149 2.98 8.22 -22.58
C HIS A 149 2.36 7.04 -23.34
N PRO A 150 1.53 7.29 -24.37
CA PRO A 150 1.08 8.59 -24.87
C PRO A 150 0.14 9.31 -23.89
N ARG A 151 0.23 10.63 -23.85
CA ARG A 151 -0.66 11.45 -23.01
C ARG A 151 -2.10 11.35 -23.50
N SER A 152 -3.05 11.13 -22.60
CA SER A 152 -4.48 11.10 -22.87
C SER A 152 -5.25 11.78 -21.75
N ALA A 153 -6.14 12.69 -22.11
CA ALA A 153 -7.06 13.31 -21.17
C ALA A 153 -8.11 12.31 -20.65
N GLN A 154 -8.51 11.34 -21.47
CA GLN A 154 -9.44 10.29 -21.06
C GLN A 154 -8.80 9.33 -20.05
N ALA A 155 -7.55 8.93 -20.28
CA ALA A 155 -6.80 8.12 -19.32
C ALA A 155 -6.59 8.86 -17.98
N GLN A 156 -6.24 10.13 -18.02
CA GLN A 156 -6.12 10.95 -16.80
C GLN A 156 -7.46 11.02 -16.06
N ALA A 157 -8.55 11.20 -16.77
CA ALA A 157 -9.87 11.35 -16.17
C ALA A 157 -10.36 10.09 -15.41
N VAL A 158 -9.99 8.87 -15.81
CA VAL A 158 -10.32 7.65 -15.03
C VAL A 158 -9.40 7.50 -13.81
N ILE A 159 -8.15 7.97 -13.88
CA ILE A 159 -7.27 8.05 -12.71
C ILE A 159 -7.82 9.07 -11.69
N ASP A 160 -8.27 10.23 -12.16
CA ASP A 160 -8.87 11.25 -11.29
C ASP A 160 -10.13 10.73 -10.58
N CYS A 161 -10.94 9.90 -11.25
CA CYS A 161 -12.10 9.24 -10.61
C CYS A 161 -11.70 8.33 -9.44
N LEU A 162 -10.59 7.60 -9.55
CA LEU A 162 -10.07 6.79 -8.44
C LEU A 162 -9.71 7.68 -7.24
N VAL A 163 -9.00 8.79 -7.49
CA VAL A 163 -8.61 9.77 -6.46
C VAL A 163 -9.85 10.36 -5.78
N ASP A 164 -10.83 10.82 -6.57
CA ASP A 164 -12.06 11.44 -6.07
C ASP A 164 -12.92 10.47 -5.26
N LEU A 165 -13.03 9.22 -5.71
CA LEU A 165 -13.79 8.18 -4.99
C LEU A 165 -13.14 7.81 -3.66
N GLN A 166 -11.82 7.73 -3.59
CA GLN A 166 -11.10 7.47 -2.36
C GLN A 166 -11.24 8.64 -1.38
N ALA A 167 -11.11 9.87 -1.87
CA ALA A 167 -11.33 11.08 -1.07
C ALA A 167 -12.78 11.14 -0.54
N SER A 168 -13.76 10.81 -1.36
CA SER A 168 -15.18 10.77 -0.96
C SER A 168 -15.49 9.70 0.09
N ALA A 169 -14.68 8.64 0.16
CA ALA A 169 -14.75 7.61 1.19
C ALA A 169 -13.98 7.99 2.48
N GLY A 170 -13.37 9.17 2.54
CA GLY A 170 -12.61 9.68 3.68
C GLY A 170 -11.14 9.28 3.70
N GLY A 171 -10.62 8.69 2.61
CA GLY A 171 -9.20 8.36 2.45
C GLY A 171 -8.41 9.45 1.69
N ASP A 172 -7.12 9.22 1.50
CA ASP A 172 -6.21 10.12 0.76
C ASP A 172 -5.23 9.33 -0.09
N SER A 173 -5.57 9.12 -1.36
CA SER A 173 -4.69 8.43 -2.33
C SER A 173 -3.45 9.23 -2.75
N LEU A 174 -3.28 10.44 -2.24
CA LEU A 174 -2.11 11.30 -2.45
C LEU A 174 -1.22 11.36 -1.21
N ILE A 175 -1.51 10.55 -0.19
CA ILE A 175 -0.91 10.63 1.15
C ILE A 175 0.62 10.44 1.14
N GLY A 176 1.16 9.66 0.20
CA GLY A 176 2.58 9.38 0.12
C GLY A 176 3.46 10.64 0.14
N ARG A 177 3.09 11.68 -0.61
CA ARG A 177 3.79 12.97 -0.64
C ARG A 177 3.74 13.75 0.67
N ARG A 178 2.87 13.34 1.59
CA ARG A 178 2.62 13.98 2.88
C ARG A 178 3.25 13.25 4.06
N LEU A 179 3.95 12.12 3.84
CA LEU A 179 4.46 11.28 4.93
C LEU A 179 5.37 12.06 5.90
N GLN A 180 6.24 12.96 5.41
CA GLN A 180 7.11 13.72 6.30
C GLN A 180 6.32 14.59 7.29
N PRO A 181 5.46 15.53 6.86
CA PRO A 181 4.69 16.34 7.79
C PRO A 181 3.75 15.51 8.68
N LEU A 182 3.22 14.36 8.21
CA LEU A 182 2.36 13.50 9.00
C LEU A 182 3.13 12.83 10.15
N LEU A 183 4.33 12.30 9.88
CA LEU A 183 5.19 11.70 10.89
C LEU A 183 5.68 12.75 11.92
N GLU A 184 6.07 13.94 11.46
CA GLU A 184 6.47 15.04 12.35
C GLU A 184 5.32 15.52 13.23
N GLN A 185 4.09 15.66 12.69
CA GLN A 185 2.89 16.01 13.46
C GLN A 185 2.53 14.95 14.50
N ALA A 186 2.78 13.68 14.21
CA ALA A 186 2.60 12.58 15.14
C ALA A 186 3.70 12.49 16.22
N GLY A 187 4.69 13.38 16.18
CA GLY A 187 5.75 13.50 17.18
C GLY A 187 6.93 12.55 16.99
N TYR A 188 7.11 11.96 15.79
CA TYR A 188 8.32 11.18 15.49
C TYR A 188 9.53 12.10 15.27
N ASP A 189 10.68 11.64 15.77
CA ASP A 189 11.97 12.29 15.62
C ASP A 189 12.75 11.69 14.44
N ALA A 190 13.82 12.39 13.99
CA ALA A 190 14.73 11.97 12.93
C ALA A 190 14.02 11.46 11.66
N VAL A 191 12.88 12.07 11.32
CA VAL A 191 12.03 11.68 10.19
C VAL A 191 12.82 11.81 8.88
N GLN A 192 12.87 10.72 8.12
CA GLN A 192 13.46 10.67 6.79
C GLN A 192 12.45 10.06 5.82
N VAL A 193 12.07 10.82 4.79
CA VAL A 193 11.15 10.36 3.74
C VAL A 193 11.84 10.45 2.39
N GLY A 194 11.73 9.39 1.60
CA GLY A 194 12.30 9.35 0.26
C GLY A 194 11.37 8.69 -0.76
N PRO A 195 11.42 9.13 -2.02
CA PRO A 195 10.64 8.53 -3.09
C PRO A 195 11.17 7.13 -3.43
N ARG A 196 10.25 6.28 -3.87
CA ARG A 196 10.49 4.98 -4.46
C ARG A 196 9.78 4.96 -5.82
N THR A 197 10.53 5.23 -6.87
CA THR A 197 9.97 5.49 -8.19
C THR A 197 9.95 4.23 -9.04
N VAL A 198 8.79 3.92 -9.60
CA VAL A 198 8.63 2.96 -10.69
C VAL A 198 8.68 3.72 -12.00
N TYR A 199 9.51 3.25 -12.91
CA TYR A 199 9.47 3.62 -14.32
C TYR A 199 9.39 2.34 -15.15
N ALA A 200 8.35 2.23 -15.96
CA ALA A 200 8.09 1.04 -16.77
C ALA A 200 8.04 1.40 -18.26
N ASP A 201 8.81 0.69 -19.05
CA ASP A 201 8.81 0.73 -20.51
C ASP A 201 9.10 -0.66 -21.07
N GLN A 202 9.16 -0.82 -22.39
CA GLN A 202 9.34 -2.11 -23.03
C GLN A 202 10.71 -2.78 -22.75
N THR A 203 11.67 -2.06 -22.17
CA THR A 203 12.96 -2.65 -21.73
C THR A 203 12.82 -3.34 -20.36
N LEU A 204 11.73 -3.06 -19.63
CA LEU A 204 11.40 -3.61 -18.32
C LEU A 204 10.03 -4.33 -18.33
N PRO A 205 9.87 -5.40 -19.14
CA PRO A 205 8.56 -6.02 -19.39
C PRO A 205 7.90 -6.57 -18.12
N HIS A 206 8.67 -6.94 -17.09
CA HIS A 206 8.13 -7.36 -15.80
C HIS A 206 7.43 -6.20 -15.05
N LEU A 207 7.93 -4.95 -15.16
CA LEU A 207 7.26 -3.77 -14.59
C LEU A 207 6.04 -3.37 -15.42
N VAL A 208 6.11 -3.47 -16.75
CA VAL A 208 4.97 -3.22 -17.64
C VAL A 208 3.82 -4.15 -17.31
N ASP A 209 4.08 -5.46 -17.21
CA ASP A 209 3.03 -6.44 -16.92
C ASP A 209 2.62 -6.43 -15.44
N GLY A 210 3.59 -6.54 -14.52
CA GLY A 210 3.32 -6.67 -13.09
C GLY A 210 2.80 -5.39 -12.44
N PHE A 211 3.42 -4.23 -12.75
CA PHE A 211 3.00 -2.98 -12.13
C PHE A 211 1.98 -2.22 -12.99
N THR A 212 2.32 -1.89 -14.24
CA THR A 212 1.41 -1.02 -15.03
C THR A 212 0.07 -1.71 -15.27
N ARG A 213 0.05 -2.95 -15.80
CA ARG A 213 -1.21 -3.64 -16.11
C ARG A 213 -1.88 -4.25 -14.89
N LYS A 214 -1.18 -5.19 -14.22
CA LYS A 214 -1.81 -6.01 -13.16
C LYS A 214 -2.00 -5.26 -11.85
N THR A 215 -1.28 -4.15 -11.65
CA THR A 215 -1.44 -3.34 -10.43
C THR A 215 -2.19 -2.06 -10.72
N PHE A 216 -1.61 -1.12 -11.46
CA PHE A 216 -2.17 0.23 -11.56
C PHE A 216 -3.44 0.30 -12.41
N ILE A 217 -3.42 -0.26 -13.64
CA ILE A 217 -4.62 -0.27 -14.50
C ILE A 217 -5.73 -1.10 -13.86
N ALA A 218 -5.40 -2.25 -13.27
CA ALA A 218 -6.37 -3.08 -12.56
C ALA A 218 -6.98 -2.35 -11.35
N MET A 219 -6.19 -1.55 -10.63
CA MET A 219 -6.67 -0.73 -9.52
C MET A 219 -7.62 0.36 -10.01
N VAL A 220 -7.30 1.07 -11.08
CA VAL A 220 -8.22 2.04 -11.70
C VAL A 220 -9.51 1.35 -12.14
N GLU A 221 -9.41 0.19 -12.82
CA GLU A 221 -10.58 -0.55 -13.29
C GLU A 221 -11.48 -1.07 -12.15
N SER A 222 -10.91 -1.35 -10.97
CA SER A 222 -11.67 -1.84 -9.81
C SER A 222 -12.75 -0.86 -9.30
N VAL A 223 -12.62 0.43 -9.60
CA VAL A 223 -13.58 1.46 -9.17
C VAL A 223 -14.58 1.86 -10.25
N ARG A 224 -14.55 1.18 -11.42
CA ARG A 224 -15.40 1.46 -12.58
C ARG A 224 -16.89 1.62 -12.23
N ASP A 225 -17.47 0.60 -11.63
CA ASP A 225 -18.90 0.55 -11.37
C ASP A 225 -19.33 1.65 -10.37
N ARG A 226 -18.47 1.97 -9.41
CA ARG A 226 -18.68 3.07 -8.46
C ARG A 226 -18.60 4.43 -9.16
N ALA A 227 -17.62 4.61 -10.06
CA ALA A 227 -17.47 5.85 -10.83
C ALA A 227 -18.70 6.10 -11.75
N ILE A 228 -19.18 5.06 -12.41
CA ILE A 228 -20.37 5.14 -13.26
C ILE A 228 -21.64 5.41 -12.42
N ALA A 229 -21.82 4.67 -11.32
CA ALA A 229 -22.96 4.87 -10.42
C ALA A 229 -22.99 6.27 -9.77
N ALA A 230 -21.83 6.85 -9.50
CA ALA A 230 -21.69 8.22 -9.01
C ALA A 230 -21.84 9.29 -10.11
N GLY A 231 -22.02 8.91 -11.38
CA GLY A 231 -22.15 9.84 -12.50
C GLY A 231 -20.87 10.58 -12.88
N LEU A 232 -19.71 10.12 -12.40
CA LEU A 232 -18.42 10.74 -12.71
C LEU A 232 -18.01 10.52 -14.17
N ARG A 233 -18.36 9.37 -14.73
CA ARG A 233 -18.13 9.00 -16.14
C ARG A 233 -19.27 8.11 -16.64
N THR A 234 -19.49 8.17 -17.94
CA THR A 234 -20.30 7.17 -18.64
C THR A 234 -19.49 5.90 -18.92
N GLU A 235 -20.14 4.79 -19.21
CA GLU A 235 -19.46 3.55 -19.63
C GLU A 235 -18.53 3.74 -20.83
N ALA A 236 -18.98 4.54 -21.82
CA ALA A 236 -18.22 4.80 -23.03
C ALA A 236 -16.94 5.62 -22.74
N GLU A 237 -17.04 6.64 -21.88
CA GLU A 237 -15.89 7.45 -21.44
C GLU A 237 -14.92 6.61 -20.62
N TRP A 238 -15.44 5.78 -19.70
CA TRP A 238 -14.60 4.88 -18.92
C TRP A 238 -13.80 3.93 -19.81
N ALA A 239 -14.49 3.23 -20.72
CA ALA A 239 -13.87 2.31 -21.66
C ALA A 239 -12.84 3.00 -22.57
N ALA A 240 -13.07 4.25 -22.96
CA ALA A 240 -12.10 5.04 -23.72
C ALA A 240 -10.87 5.38 -22.85
N GLY A 241 -11.07 5.77 -21.59
CA GLY A 241 -10.00 6.08 -20.65
C GLY A 241 -9.08 4.88 -20.38
N ILE A 242 -9.66 3.71 -20.13
CA ILE A 242 -8.89 2.47 -19.90
C ILE A 242 -8.14 2.05 -21.18
N ARG A 243 -8.78 2.06 -22.35
CA ARG A 243 -8.07 1.79 -23.61
C ARG A 243 -6.89 2.72 -23.87
N ASP A 244 -7.02 3.98 -23.48
CA ASP A 244 -5.94 4.95 -23.64
C ASP A 244 -4.84 4.73 -22.59
N LEU A 245 -5.20 4.37 -21.35
CA LEU A 245 -4.23 4.04 -20.30
C LEU A 245 -3.44 2.78 -20.65
N GLU A 246 -4.09 1.77 -21.25
CA GLU A 246 -3.44 0.55 -21.74
C GLU A 246 -2.34 0.82 -22.81
N LYS A 247 -2.43 1.92 -23.54
CA LYS A 247 -1.38 2.33 -24.49
C LYS A 247 -0.05 2.61 -23.80
N SER A 248 -0.07 3.04 -22.51
CA SER A 248 1.15 3.25 -21.74
C SER A 248 1.92 1.95 -21.47
N ALA A 249 1.22 0.82 -21.49
CA ALA A 249 1.79 -0.52 -21.37
C ALA A 249 2.06 -1.19 -22.74
N GLY A 250 1.75 -0.50 -23.86
CA GLY A 250 1.95 -0.97 -25.23
C GLY A 250 3.30 -0.55 -25.83
N PRO A 251 3.55 -0.92 -27.10
CA PRO A 251 4.75 -0.50 -27.82
C PRO A 251 4.90 1.03 -27.84
N GLY A 252 6.10 1.53 -27.46
CA GLY A 252 6.40 2.95 -27.36
C GLY A 252 5.74 3.65 -26.15
N GLY A 253 4.97 2.93 -25.33
CA GLY A 253 4.38 3.45 -24.11
C GLY A 253 5.38 3.50 -22.95
N THR A 254 5.15 4.41 -22.02
CA THR A 254 5.88 4.49 -20.75
C THR A 254 4.92 4.81 -19.61
N PHE A 255 5.24 4.32 -18.43
CA PHE A 255 4.47 4.59 -17.21
C PHE A 255 5.41 4.90 -16.05
N HIS A 256 5.07 5.92 -15.26
CA HIS A 256 5.81 6.35 -14.09
C HIS A 256 4.87 6.47 -12.88
N TYR A 257 5.33 6.05 -11.71
CA TYR A 257 4.62 6.20 -10.46
C TYR A 257 5.59 6.31 -9.29
N THR A 258 5.20 7.04 -8.24
CA THR A 258 6.04 7.21 -7.05
C THR A 258 5.30 6.72 -5.80
N PHE A 259 5.95 5.82 -5.09
CA PHE A 259 5.67 5.56 -3.68
C PHE A 259 6.60 6.41 -2.82
N PHE A 260 6.23 6.59 -1.57
CA PHE A 260 7.09 7.24 -0.59
C PHE A 260 7.31 6.29 0.58
N LYS A 261 8.56 6.23 1.05
CA LYS A 261 8.93 5.49 2.24
C LYS A 261 9.44 6.47 3.28
N GLY A 262 8.79 6.47 4.43
CA GLY A 262 9.16 7.25 5.60
C GLY A 262 9.69 6.36 6.73
N VAL A 263 10.71 6.84 7.44
CA VAL A 263 11.20 6.24 8.68
C VAL A 263 11.27 7.35 9.72
N GLY A 264 10.84 7.04 10.94
CA GLY A 264 10.96 7.93 12.10
C GLY A 264 11.31 7.15 13.36
N THR A 265 11.75 7.85 14.40
CA THR A 265 12.09 7.28 15.71
C THR A 265 11.23 7.88 16.82
N THR A 266 11.18 7.21 17.99
CA THR A 266 10.54 7.76 19.20
C THR A 266 11.52 8.42 20.12
#